data_bd10799a21c7ae364483935f9d4cce1a
#
_entry.id   bd10799a21c7ae364483935f9d4cce1a
#
_cell.length_a   1.000
_cell.length_b   1.000
_cell.length_c   1.000
_cell.angle_alpha   90.00
_cell.angle_beta   90.00
_cell.angle_gamma   90.00
#
_symmetry.space_group_name_H-M   'P 1'
#
loop_
_entity.id
_entity.type
_entity.pdbx_description
1 polymer ?
#
loop_
_entity_poly.entity_id
_entity_poly.type
_entity_poly.pdbx_seq_one_letter_code
_entity_poly.pdbx_strand_id
1 'polypeptide(L)'
;MTWALSVPLLPEESLSSWLVRAALRQGCDPLSLTGAIWPTWRIWTRDIDREIPLARMRPLVNASGISSAKFQKAGMRDDCEKVAGYSLPETRTWPWLLALGSQNRLRHGGQQVCTLCLAEDSTPYLRRHWRFAWHIGCGFHGVQLIDECPVCKAPIVPHRLSAEDQHLAQCSRCHDDLRKAVCTPPLPEAFSFQMLADRVLQGDRAAFGNTSIALADWFSMASFLVGVMRRASRRPTSPLAEALLSLGVPIVNSRMPISGLAFELLPISERGALLTAVERFMGIGMEEAFSVLVAFNVKTSALFDPRKSPPVALLPLLSRLSHHPHGPHRRRVQPDHRPTSERAVRASWARLKRRMKAEPTS
;
A
#
# COMPACT_ATOMS: atom_id res chain seq x y z
N MET A 1 -13.79 -12.90 -30.83
CA MET A 1 -12.43 -13.24 -31.33
C MET A 1 -11.78 -14.07 -30.24
N THR A 2 -11.36 -15.28 -30.53
CA THR A 2 -10.68 -16.18 -29.56
C THR A 2 -9.18 -16.06 -29.81
N TRP A 3 -8.36 -16.08 -28.75
CA TRP A 3 -6.90 -16.02 -28.89
C TRP A 3 -6.35 -17.29 -29.55
N ALA A 4 -5.31 -17.13 -30.32
CA ALA A 4 -4.64 -18.25 -30.99
C ALA A 4 -3.94 -19.19 -30.00
N LEU A 5 -3.39 -18.63 -28.92
CA LEU A 5 -2.66 -19.37 -27.91
C LEU A 5 -3.40 -19.28 -26.56
N SER A 6 -3.67 -20.43 -25.97
CA SER A 6 -4.26 -20.49 -24.62
C SER A 6 -3.22 -20.07 -23.57
N VAL A 7 -3.65 -19.25 -22.63
CA VAL A 7 -2.83 -18.81 -21.48
C VAL A 7 -3.63 -19.08 -20.21
N PRO A 8 -3.28 -20.11 -19.44
CA PRO A 8 -3.98 -20.43 -18.20
C PRO A 8 -3.71 -19.35 -17.14
N LEU A 9 -4.72 -19.10 -16.29
CA LEU A 9 -4.54 -18.34 -15.07
C LEU A 9 -3.83 -19.26 -14.07
N LEU A 10 -2.68 -18.80 -13.55
CA LEU A 10 -1.87 -19.54 -12.60
C LEU A 10 -2.39 -19.39 -11.16
N PRO A 11 -2.05 -20.30 -10.24
CA PRO A 11 -2.45 -20.18 -8.84
C PRO A 11 -1.98 -18.86 -8.23
N GLU A 12 -2.87 -18.18 -7.52
CA GLU A 12 -2.58 -16.88 -6.87
C GLU A 12 -2.00 -15.81 -7.81
N GLU A 13 -2.21 -15.93 -9.10
CA GLU A 13 -1.78 -14.94 -10.07
C GLU A 13 -2.66 -13.70 -10.04
N SER A 14 -2.06 -12.50 -10.07
CA SER A 14 -2.79 -11.24 -10.21
C SER A 14 -3.33 -11.05 -11.62
N LEU A 15 -4.46 -10.35 -11.75
CA LEU A 15 -5.09 -10.10 -13.05
C LEU A 15 -4.19 -9.31 -14.00
N SER A 16 -3.44 -8.35 -13.47
CA SER A 16 -2.48 -7.57 -14.26
C SER A 16 -1.33 -8.44 -14.78
N SER A 17 -0.82 -9.37 -13.96
CA SER A 17 0.19 -10.35 -14.36
C SER A 17 -0.31 -11.21 -15.52
N TRP A 18 -1.48 -11.80 -15.35
CA TRP A 18 -2.06 -12.67 -16.35
C TRP A 18 -2.28 -11.95 -17.69
N LEU A 19 -2.80 -10.71 -17.67
CA LEU A 19 -2.98 -9.91 -18.90
C LEU A 19 -1.66 -9.62 -19.60
N VAL A 20 -0.61 -9.31 -18.83
CA VAL A 20 0.73 -9.09 -19.41
C VAL A 20 1.28 -10.39 -20.02
N ARG A 21 1.22 -11.51 -19.29
CA ARG A 21 1.65 -12.82 -19.84
C ARG A 21 0.85 -13.21 -21.07
N ALA A 22 -0.45 -12.94 -21.06
CA ALA A 22 -1.30 -13.22 -22.21
C ALA A 22 -0.87 -12.39 -23.43
N ALA A 23 -0.56 -11.11 -23.24
CA ALA A 23 -0.09 -10.25 -24.34
C ALA A 23 1.23 -10.75 -24.93
N LEU A 24 2.23 -10.96 -24.08
CA LEU A 24 3.54 -11.46 -24.53
C LEU A 24 3.40 -12.82 -25.23
N ARG A 25 2.57 -13.72 -24.74
CA ARG A 25 2.30 -15.02 -25.37
C ARG A 25 1.62 -14.90 -26.74
N GLN A 26 0.77 -13.88 -26.94
CA GLN A 26 0.16 -13.58 -28.25
C GLN A 26 1.11 -12.81 -29.19
N GLY A 27 2.32 -12.46 -28.76
CA GLY A 27 3.29 -11.70 -29.55
C GLY A 27 2.96 -10.22 -29.67
N CYS A 28 2.27 -9.64 -28.69
CA CYS A 28 1.95 -8.21 -28.66
C CYS A 28 2.19 -7.58 -27.29
N ASP A 29 2.23 -6.26 -27.23
CA ASP A 29 2.32 -5.53 -25.97
C ASP A 29 0.99 -5.53 -25.21
N PRO A 30 1.04 -5.36 -23.85
CA PRO A 30 -0.17 -5.39 -23.03
C PRO A 30 -1.21 -4.32 -23.37
N LEU A 31 -0.78 -3.15 -23.87
CA LEU A 31 -1.70 -2.09 -24.25
C LEU A 31 -2.48 -2.47 -25.51
N SER A 32 -1.81 -3.05 -26.50
CA SER A 32 -2.41 -3.51 -27.75
C SER A 32 -3.41 -4.65 -27.48
N LEU A 33 -3.03 -5.66 -26.69
CA LEU A 33 -3.94 -6.75 -26.34
C LEU A 33 -5.21 -6.22 -25.65
N THR A 34 -5.04 -5.40 -24.64
CA THR A 34 -6.17 -4.89 -23.86
C THR A 34 -7.00 -3.88 -24.63
N GLY A 35 -6.39 -3.10 -25.53
CA GLY A 35 -7.08 -2.24 -26.48
C GLY A 35 -7.96 -3.00 -27.47
N ALA A 36 -7.52 -4.17 -27.92
CA ALA A 36 -8.32 -5.05 -28.78
C ALA A 36 -9.52 -5.67 -28.04
N ILE A 37 -9.35 -6.05 -26.76
CA ILE A 37 -10.43 -6.58 -25.92
C ILE A 37 -11.43 -5.49 -25.56
N TRP A 38 -10.93 -4.30 -25.19
CA TRP A 38 -11.74 -3.18 -24.70
C TRP A 38 -11.38 -1.86 -25.40
N PRO A 39 -11.82 -1.63 -26.62
CA PRO A 39 -11.43 -0.45 -27.41
C PRO A 39 -11.75 0.89 -26.74
N THR A 40 -12.78 0.93 -25.90
CA THR A 40 -13.24 2.16 -25.22
C THR A 40 -12.86 2.23 -23.74
N TRP A 41 -12.10 1.25 -23.21
CA TRP A 41 -11.75 1.19 -21.80
C TRP A 41 -10.25 1.13 -21.61
N ARG A 42 -9.68 2.23 -21.11
CA ARG A 42 -8.25 2.32 -20.78
C ARG A 42 -7.96 1.64 -19.44
N ILE A 43 -7.88 0.31 -19.47
CA ILE A 43 -7.77 -0.55 -18.28
C ILE A 43 -6.56 -0.19 -17.40
N TRP A 44 -5.42 0.14 -17.97
CA TRP A 44 -4.18 0.44 -17.26
C TRP A 44 -4.15 1.82 -16.56
N THR A 45 -5.19 2.62 -16.72
CA THR A 45 -5.39 3.83 -15.91
C THR A 45 -6.07 3.53 -14.57
N ARG A 46 -6.50 2.29 -14.38
CA ARG A 46 -7.15 1.78 -13.17
C ARG A 46 -6.34 0.63 -12.60
N ASP A 47 -6.62 0.28 -11.36
CA ASP A 47 -6.05 -0.90 -10.71
C ASP A 47 -6.88 -2.12 -11.06
N ILE A 48 -6.47 -2.83 -12.10
CA ILE A 48 -7.18 -4.01 -12.60
C ILE A 48 -7.14 -5.18 -11.61
N ASP A 49 -6.13 -5.23 -10.74
CA ASP A 49 -6.03 -6.30 -9.75
C ASP A 49 -7.13 -6.20 -8.69
N ARG A 50 -7.76 -5.05 -8.54
CA ARG A 50 -8.93 -4.90 -7.67
C ARG A 50 -10.06 -5.80 -8.12
N GLU A 51 -10.46 -5.64 -9.37
CA GLU A 51 -11.50 -6.41 -10.02
C GLU A 51 -11.65 -6.03 -11.51
N ILE A 52 -12.24 -6.93 -12.29
CA ILE A 52 -12.80 -6.60 -13.61
C ILE A 52 -14.33 -6.50 -13.44
N PRO A 53 -14.96 -5.34 -13.71
CA PRO A 53 -16.40 -5.18 -13.62
C PRO A 53 -17.13 -6.22 -14.48
N LEU A 54 -18.22 -6.79 -13.96
CA LEU A 54 -18.99 -7.83 -14.67
C LEU A 54 -19.41 -7.39 -16.09
N ALA A 55 -19.79 -6.11 -16.28
CA ALA A 55 -20.14 -5.55 -17.58
C ALA A 55 -18.98 -5.58 -18.59
N ARG A 56 -17.73 -5.70 -18.12
CA ARG A 56 -16.52 -5.77 -18.95
C ARG A 56 -15.95 -7.19 -19.09
N MET A 57 -16.54 -8.18 -18.41
CA MET A 57 -16.01 -9.54 -18.35
C MET A 57 -16.20 -10.33 -19.65
N ARG A 58 -17.35 -10.15 -20.32
CA ARG A 58 -17.72 -10.94 -21.49
C ARG A 58 -16.69 -10.95 -22.64
N PRO A 59 -16.14 -9.81 -23.06
CA PRO A 59 -15.09 -9.81 -24.10
C PRO A 59 -13.86 -10.62 -23.71
N LEU A 60 -13.45 -10.55 -22.45
CA LEU A 60 -12.29 -11.26 -21.92
C LEU A 60 -12.52 -12.78 -21.87
N VAL A 61 -13.68 -13.21 -21.39
CA VAL A 61 -14.10 -14.63 -21.38
C VAL A 61 -14.12 -15.19 -22.79
N ASN A 62 -14.70 -14.46 -23.74
CA ASN A 62 -14.76 -14.88 -25.14
C ASN A 62 -13.37 -14.96 -25.80
N ALA A 63 -12.47 -14.08 -25.43
CA ALA A 63 -11.11 -14.07 -25.98
C ALA A 63 -10.24 -15.19 -25.39
N SER A 64 -10.29 -15.37 -24.07
CA SER A 64 -9.40 -16.27 -23.34
C SER A 64 -9.91 -17.70 -23.14
N GLY A 65 -11.25 -17.91 -23.20
CA GLY A 65 -11.88 -19.17 -22.82
C GLY A 65 -11.94 -19.45 -21.31
N ILE A 66 -11.46 -18.50 -20.47
CA ILE A 66 -11.47 -18.64 -19.01
C ILE A 66 -12.80 -18.11 -18.47
N SER A 67 -13.42 -18.85 -17.53
CA SER A 67 -14.68 -18.46 -16.94
C SER A 67 -14.61 -17.16 -16.12
N SER A 68 -15.69 -16.39 -16.11
CA SER A 68 -15.80 -15.15 -15.32
C SER A 68 -15.54 -15.39 -13.82
N ALA A 69 -15.97 -16.53 -13.27
CA ALA A 69 -15.76 -16.89 -11.88
C ALA A 69 -14.26 -16.98 -11.51
N LYS A 70 -13.42 -17.52 -12.41
CA LYS A 70 -11.97 -17.57 -12.20
C LYS A 70 -11.35 -16.17 -12.16
N PHE A 71 -11.78 -15.27 -13.03
CA PHE A 71 -11.32 -13.88 -13.01
C PHE A 71 -11.78 -13.12 -11.77
N GLN A 72 -13.02 -13.33 -11.34
CA GLN A 72 -13.51 -12.73 -10.09
C GLN A 72 -12.69 -13.20 -8.89
N LYS A 73 -12.42 -14.51 -8.79
CA LYS A 73 -11.59 -15.07 -7.71
C LYS A 73 -10.15 -14.54 -7.74
N ALA A 74 -9.61 -14.22 -8.90
CA ALA A 74 -8.27 -13.63 -9.03
C ALA A 74 -8.24 -12.14 -8.65
N GLY A 75 -9.38 -11.47 -8.55
CA GLY A 75 -9.49 -10.10 -8.04
C GLY A 75 -9.18 -10.01 -6.54
N MET A 76 -8.86 -8.81 -6.08
CA MET A 76 -8.50 -8.52 -4.68
C MET A 76 -9.69 -7.99 -3.86
N ARG A 77 -10.86 -7.75 -4.48
CA ARG A 77 -12.00 -7.09 -3.82
C ARG A 77 -12.43 -7.81 -2.55
N ASP A 78 -12.67 -9.10 -2.64
CA ASP A 78 -13.20 -9.87 -1.51
C ASP A 78 -12.27 -9.82 -0.29
N ASP A 79 -10.96 -9.98 -0.50
CA ASP A 79 -9.99 -9.91 0.59
C ASP A 79 -9.84 -8.50 1.14
N CYS A 80 -9.84 -7.48 0.26
CA CYS A 80 -9.75 -6.08 0.69
C CYS A 80 -11.00 -5.62 1.44
N GLU A 81 -12.20 -6.09 1.09
CA GLU A 81 -13.44 -5.79 1.81
C GLU A 81 -13.50 -6.51 3.16
N LYS A 82 -12.98 -7.74 3.27
CA LYS A 82 -12.78 -8.41 4.57
C LYS A 82 -11.87 -7.59 5.48
N VAL A 83 -10.72 -7.13 4.94
CA VAL A 83 -9.74 -6.31 5.67
C VAL A 83 -10.33 -4.96 6.08
N ALA A 84 -11.10 -4.32 5.21
CA ALA A 84 -11.72 -3.02 5.48
C ALA A 84 -12.92 -3.11 6.42
N GLY A 85 -13.68 -4.21 6.39
CA GLY A 85 -14.94 -4.39 7.10
C GLY A 85 -16.14 -3.66 6.47
N TYR A 86 -15.98 -3.15 5.26
CA TYR A 86 -17.03 -2.45 4.52
C TYR A 86 -16.78 -2.53 3.01
N SER A 87 -17.83 -2.25 2.23
CA SER A 87 -17.75 -2.25 0.76
C SER A 87 -16.89 -1.11 0.23
N LEU A 88 -15.92 -1.43 -0.61
CA LEU A 88 -14.90 -0.49 -1.06
C LEU A 88 -15.32 0.27 -2.32
N PRO A 89 -15.18 1.61 -2.35
CA PRO A 89 -15.48 2.42 -3.53
C PRO A 89 -14.42 2.25 -4.62
N GLU A 90 -14.82 2.34 -5.89
CA GLU A 90 -13.91 2.15 -7.03
C GLU A 90 -12.76 3.18 -7.11
N THR A 91 -13.00 4.41 -6.67
CA THR A 91 -12.15 5.57 -7.01
C THR A 91 -11.14 5.96 -5.93
N ARG A 92 -11.17 5.33 -4.73
CA ARG A 92 -10.28 5.67 -3.62
C ARG A 92 -9.13 4.68 -3.48
N THR A 93 -8.07 5.07 -2.77
CA THR A 93 -7.06 4.13 -2.29
C THR A 93 -7.74 3.15 -1.33
N TRP A 94 -7.57 1.86 -1.58
CA TRP A 94 -8.09 0.81 -0.71
C TRP A 94 -7.11 0.57 0.45
N PRO A 95 -7.63 0.45 1.67
CA PRO A 95 -6.78 0.17 2.81
C PRO A 95 -5.96 -1.10 2.58
N TRP A 96 -4.69 -1.04 2.91
CA TRP A 96 -3.75 -2.16 2.85
C TRP A 96 -3.49 -2.75 1.45
N LEU A 97 -4.03 -2.17 0.39
CA LEU A 97 -3.71 -2.55 -0.98
C LEU A 97 -2.77 -1.52 -1.59
N LEU A 98 -1.59 -1.96 -2.07
CA LEU A 98 -0.64 -1.09 -2.75
C LEU A 98 -1.33 -0.35 -3.89
N ALA A 99 -1.31 0.97 -3.85
CA ALA A 99 -1.86 1.77 -4.92
C ALA A 99 -0.92 1.70 -6.13
N LEU A 100 -1.47 1.45 -7.32
CA LEU A 100 -0.71 1.60 -8.55
C LEU A 100 -0.21 3.03 -8.64
N GLY A 101 1.11 3.18 -8.74
CA GLY A 101 1.75 4.48 -8.76
C GLY A 101 1.20 5.35 -9.87
N SER A 102 0.86 6.60 -9.55
CA SER A 102 0.72 7.62 -10.57
C SER A 102 2.10 7.81 -11.23
N GLN A 103 2.14 8.31 -12.47
CA GLN A 103 3.37 8.52 -13.26
C GLN A 103 4.41 9.46 -12.60
N ASN A 104 4.15 9.93 -11.39
CA ASN A 104 5.08 10.74 -10.63
C ASN A 104 6.24 9.86 -10.14
N ARG A 105 7.45 10.12 -10.62
CA ARG A 105 8.69 9.39 -10.33
C ARG A 105 9.05 9.32 -8.83
N LEU A 106 8.47 10.18 -8.02
CA LEU A 106 8.68 10.24 -6.56
C LEU A 106 7.73 9.32 -5.77
N ARG A 107 6.79 8.65 -6.42
CA ARG A 107 5.85 7.73 -5.77
C ARG A 107 6.22 6.31 -6.10
N HIS A 108 6.63 5.58 -5.08
CA HIS A 108 6.73 4.14 -5.09
C HIS A 108 5.36 3.55 -4.78
N GLY A 109 5.15 2.30 -5.13
CA GLY A 109 3.90 1.59 -4.86
C GLY A 109 3.42 0.82 -6.08
N GLY A 110 2.40 0.02 -5.87
CA GLY A 110 1.77 -0.79 -6.91
C GLY A 110 2.27 -2.21 -6.98
N GLN A 111 3.28 -2.51 -7.76
CA GLN A 111 3.80 -3.86 -7.88
C GLN A 111 5.08 -4.07 -7.07
N GLN A 112 5.20 -5.26 -6.50
CA GLN A 112 6.43 -5.74 -5.89
C GLN A 112 6.59 -7.23 -6.18
N VAL A 113 7.81 -7.74 -6.15
CA VAL A 113 8.11 -9.10 -6.59
C VAL A 113 9.15 -9.78 -5.71
N CYS A 114 9.07 -11.10 -5.62
CA CYS A 114 10.16 -11.95 -5.16
C CYS A 114 10.99 -12.40 -6.36
N THR A 115 12.25 -12.06 -6.39
CA THR A 115 13.16 -12.37 -7.49
C THR A 115 13.43 -13.87 -7.62
N LEU A 116 13.47 -14.59 -6.50
CA LEU A 116 13.63 -16.05 -6.48
C LEU A 116 12.38 -16.76 -6.99
N CYS A 117 11.17 -16.32 -6.58
CA CYS A 117 9.95 -16.86 -7.17
C CYS A 117 9.94 -16.71 -8.70
N LEU A 118 10.31 -15.51 -9.19
CA LEU A 118 10.36 -15.27 -10.64
C LEU A 118 11.41 -16.12 -11.33
N ALA A 119 12.51 -16.50 -10.66
CA ALA A 119 13.56 -17.34 -11.20
C ALA A 119 13.17 -18.81 -11.23
N GLU A 120 12.45 -19.31 -10.23
CA GLU A 120 12.03 -20.70 -10.11
C GLU A 120 10.78 -21.02 -10.94
N ASP A 121 9.96 -20.02 -11.23
CA ASP A 121 8.78 -20.21 -12.06
C ASP A 121 9.17 -20.61 -13.49
N SER A 122 8.61 -21.70 -13.99
CA SER A 122 8.73 -22.07 -15.41
C SER A 122 8.22 -20.98 -16.36
N THR A 123 7.27 -20.20 -15.89
CA THR A 123 6.78 -18.97 -16.52
C THR A 123 6.63 -17.93 -15.42
N PRO A 124 7.47 -16.89 -15.37
CA PRO A 124 7.39 -15.86 -14.33
C PRO A 124 6.04 -15.16 -14.29
N TYR A 125 5.49 -14.97 -13.09
CA TYR A 125 4.22 -14.28 -12.88
C TYR A 125 4.17 -13.56 -11.53
N LEU A 126 3.27 -12.58 -11.39
CA LEU A 126 3.09 -11.83 -10.15
C LEU A 126 1.98 -12.43 -9.32
N ARG A 127 2.27 -12.66 -8.04
CA ARG A 127 1.30 -13.19 -7.08
C ARG A 127 0.42 -12.05 -6.56
N ARG A 128 -0.88 -12.32 -6.41
CA ARG A 128 -1.85 -11.35 -5.90
C ARG A 128 -1.53 -10.89 -4.47
N HIS A 129 -1.06 -11.78 -3.60
CA HIS A 129 -0.72 -11.42 -2.22
C HIS A 129 0.44 -10.43 -2.12
N TRP A 130 1.34 -10.35 -3.10
CA TRP A 130 2.36 -9.30 -3.13
C TRP A 130 1.77 -7.89 -3.25
N ARG A 131 0.51 -7.75 -3.62
CA ARG A 131 -0.19 -6.47 -3.69
C ARG A 131 -0.61 -5.92 -2.32
N PHE A 132 -0.59 -6.74 -1.27
CA PHE A 132 -0.87 -6.23 0.06
C PHE A 132 0.27 -5.36 0.59
N ALA A 133 -0.08 -4.21 1.19
CA ALA A 133 0.89 -3.23 1.67
C ALA A 133 1.70 -3.71 2.90
N TRP A 134 1.20 -4.73 3.61
CA TRP A 134 1.93 -5.37 4.70
C TRP A 134 2.95 -6.41 4.22
N HIS A 135 2.90 -6.84 2.96
CA HIS A 135 3.91 -7.73 2.41
C HIS A 135 5.21 -6.95 2.15
N ILE A 136 6.27 -7.36 2.83
CA ILE A 136 7.62 -6.81 2.67
C ILE A 136 8.63 -7.92 2.34
N GLY A 137 8.26 -9.17 2.54
CA GLY A 137 9.08 -10.34 2.28
C GLY A 137 8.31 -11.45 1.60
N CYS A 138 9.03 -12.34 0.95
CA CYS A 138 8.47 -13.55 0.39
C CYS A 138 8.32 -14.61 1.49
N GLY A 139 7.09 -15.04 1.79
CA GLY A 139 6.81 -16.07 2.80
C GLY A 139 7.39 -17.45 2.42
N PHE A 140 7.68 -17.67 1.14
CA PHE A 140 8.26 -18.91 0.64
C PHE A 140 9.80 -18.92 0.69
N HIS A 141 10.44 -17.80 0.28
CA HIS A 141 11.91 -17.73 0.18
C HIS A 141 12.58 -17.00 1.35
N GLY A 142 11.82 -16.34 2.22
CA GLY A 142 12.39 -15.58 3.33
C GLY A 142 13.25 -14.37 2.89
N VAL A 143 13.05 -13.88 1.67
CA VAL A 143 13.77 -12.72 1.13
C VAL A 143 12.87 -11.52 1.00
N GLN A 144 13.46 -10.31 1.11
CA GLN A 144 12.73 -9.07 0.91
C GLN A 144 12.21 -8.97 -0.54
N LEU A 145 10.96 -8.53 -0.70
CA LEU A 145 10.41 -8.19 -2.01
C LEU A 145 11.08 -6.91 -2.53
N ILE A 146 11.14 -6.74 -3.83
CA ILE A 146 11.57 -5.49 -4.46
C ILE A 146 10.39 -4.81 -5.13
N ASP A 147 10.30 -3.47 -5.02
CA ASP A 147 9.26 -2.63 -5.63
C ASP A 147 9.81 -1.70 -6.72
N GLU A 148 11.12 -1.77 -6.97
CA GLU A 148 11.82 -1.05 -8.04
C GLU A 148 12.88 -1.92 -8.69
N CYS A 149 13.24 -1.58 -9.91
CA CYS A 149 14.36 -2.23 -10.61
C CYS A 149 15.69 -1.90 -9.91
N PRO A 150 16.52 -2.89 -9.57
CA PRO A 150 17.80 -2.66 -8.88
C PRO A 150 18.79 -1.83 -9.70
N VAL A 151 18.69 -1.89 -11.02
CA VAL A 151 19.62 -1.21 -11.95
C VAL A 151 19.21 0.22 -12.22
N CYS A 152 18.00 0.45 -12.72
CA CYS A 152 17.59 1.79 -13.16
C CYS A 152 16.68 2.53 -12.18
N LYS A 153 16.36 1.92 -11.03
CA LYS A 153 15.49 2.47 -9.98
C LYS A 153 14.09 2.86 -10.48
N ALA A 154 13.67 2.33 -11.62
CA ALA A 154 12.30 2.52 -12.07
C ALA A 154 11.34 1.62 -11.27
N PRO A 155 10.12 2.08 -10.96
CA PRO A 155 9.11 1.22 -10.36
C PRO A 155 8.77 0.05 -11.29
N ILE A 156 8.36 -1.07 -10.70
CA ILE A 156 7.96 -2.26 -11.47
C ILE A 156 6.59 -1.99 -12.11
N VAL A 157 6.57 -1.90 -13.45
CA VAL A 157 5.38 -1.55 -14.24
C VAL A 157 5.24 -2.52 -15.43
N PRO A 158 4.82 -3.78 -15.19
CA PRO A 158 4.86 -4.83 -16.22
C PRO A 158 4.01 -4.55 -17.45
N HIS A 159 2.92 -3.80 -17.32
CA HIS A 159 2.06 -3.46 -18.46
C HIS A 159 2.72 -2.51 -19.49
N ARG A 160 3.95 -2.06 -19.23
CA ARG A 160 4.77 -1.26 -20.16
C ARG A 160 5.81 -2.09 -20.90
N LEU A 161 5.82 -3.41 -20.69
CA LEU A 161 6.61 -4.30 -21.49
C LEU A 161 6.16 -4.25 -22.95
N SER A 162 7.10 -4.43 -23.86
CA SER A 162 6.89 -4.49 -25.30
C SER A 162 6.70 -5.93 -25.78
N ALA A 163 6.28 -6.12 -27.00
CA ALA A 163 6.17 -7.42 -27.63
C ALA A 163 7.54 -8.14 -27.77
N GLU A 164 8.64 -7.39 -27.70
CA GLU A 164 10.01 -7.92 -27.78
C GLU A 164 10.51 -8.48 -26.46
N ASP A 165 9.88 -8.11 -25.34
CA ASP A 165 10.23 -8.61 -24.03
C ASP A 165 9.81 -10.08 -23.90
N GLN A 166 10.74 -10.94 -23.43
CA GLN A 166 10.53 -12.39 -23.44
C GLN A 166 9.61 -12.86 -22.31
N HIS A 167 9.63 -12.16 -21.17
CA HIS A 167 8.87 -12.55 -19.99
C HIS A 167 8.67 -11.37 -19.02
N LEU A 168 7.71 -11.54 -18.14
CA LEU A 168 7.27 -10.54 -17.16
C LEU A 168 8.34 -10.15 -16.13
N ALA A 169 9.39 -10.96 -15.95
CA ALA A 169 10.48 -10.65 -15.01
C ALA A 169 11.52 -9.64 -15.57
N GLN A 170 11.28 -9.04 -16.73
CA GLN A 170 12.11 -7.95 -17.25
C GLN A 170 11.63 -6.58 -16.76
N CYS A 171 12.58 -5.67 -16.55
CA CYS A 171 12.26 -4.28 -16.27
C CYS A 171 11.75 -3.58 -17.53
N SER A 172 10.56 -3.01 -17.48
CA SER A 172 9.95 -2.32 -18.63
C SER A 172 10.67 -1.02 -19.06
N ARG A 173 11.75 -0.61 -18.37
CA ARG A 173 12.50 0.60 -18.68
C ARG A 173 13.91 0.34 -19.21
N CYS A 174 14.65 -0.55 -18.58
CA CYS A 174 16.04 -0.87 -18.96
C CYS A 174 16.21 -2.32 -19.45
N HIS A 175 15.12 -3.10 -19.48
CA HIS A 175 15.05 -4.50 -19.89
C HIS A 175 15.96 -5.46 -19.09
N ASP A 176 16.53 -4.99 -17.96
CA ASP A 176 17.28 -5.85 -17.06
C ASP A 176 16.39 -6.93 -16.44
N ASP A 177 16.99 -8.07 -16.16
CA ASP A 177 16.30 -9.23 -15.63
C ASP A 177 16.21 -9.16 -14.10
N LEU A 178 15.02 -8.92 -13.59
CA LEU A 178 14.74 -8.77 -12.15
C LEU A 178 15.11 -10.03 -11.34
N ARG A 179 15.22 -11.19 -11.97
CA ARG A 179 15.62 -12.45 -11.33
C ARG A 179 17.08 -12.43 -10.84
N LYS A 180 17.90 -11.53 -11.41
CA LYS A 180 19.31 -11.35 -11.05
C LYS A 180 19.52 -10.39 -9.87
N ALA A 181 18.45 -9.80 -9.32
CA ALA A 181 18.56 -8.88 -8.20
C ALA A 181 19.14 -9.59 -6.97
N VAL A 182 19.99 -8.87 -6.23
CA VAL A 182 20.56 -9.37 -4.99
C VAL A 182 19.44 -9.52 -3.94
N CYS A 183 19.35 -10.70 -3.36
CA CYS A 183 18.39 -11.00 -2.31
C CYS A 183 18.93 -10.54 -0.95
N THR A 184 18.09 -9.88 -0.18
CA THR A 184 18.37 -9.51 1.21
C THR A 184 17.25 -10.05 2.11
N PRO A 185 17.53 -10.36 3.38
CA PRO A 185 16.49 -10.74 4.32
C PRO A 185 15.56 -9.54 4.60
N PRO A 186 14.26 -9.75 4.83
CA PRO A 186 13.36 -8.72 5.30
C PRO A 186 13.67 -8.35 6.75
N LEU A 187 13.20 -7.17 7.20
CA LEU A 187 13.24 -6.80 8.61
C LEU A 187 12.45 -7.82 9.42
N PRO A 188 13.05 -8.47 10.45
CA PRO A 188 12.42 -9.62 11.14
C PRO A 188 11.05 -9.33 11.72
N GLU A 189 10.90 -8.20 12.43
CA GLU A 189 9.63 -7.84 13.08
C GLU A 189 8.57 -7.47 12.04
N ALA A 190 8.94 -6.76 10.97
CA ALA A 190 8.02 -6.46 9.89
C ALA A 190 7.56 -7.73 9.17
N PHE A 191 8.43 -8.72 9.06
CA PHE A 191 8.08 -10.02 8.48
C PHE A 191 7.21 -10.83 9.43
N SER A 192 7.46 -10.77 10.75
CA SER A 192 6.56 -11.33 11.78
C SER A 192 5.15 -10.73 11.68
N PHE A 193 5.06 -9.39 11.58
CA PHE A 193 3.79 -8.70 11.35
C PHE A 193 3.09 -9.20 10.08
N GLN A 194 3.82 -9.35 8.97
CA GLN A 194 3.26 -9.88 7.71
C GLN A 194 2.67 -11.27 7.93
N MET A 195 3.42 -12.18 8.54
CA MET A 195 2.97 -13.55 8.78
C MET A 195 1.73 -13.60 9.69
N LEU A 196 1.63 -12.71 10.67
CA LEU A 196 0.45 -12.56 11.50
C LEU A 196 -0.75 -12.03 10.71
N ALA A 197 -0.55 -10.97 9.91
CA ALA A 197 -1.59 -10.39 9.07
C ALA A 197 -2.17 -11.40 8.07
N ASP A 198 -1.31 -12.22 7.47
CA ASP A 198 -1.72 -13.28 6.53
C ASP A 198 -2.56 -14.35 7.24
N ARG A 199 -2.17 -14.80 8.43
CA ARG A 199 -2.95 -15.75 9.23
C ARG A 199 -4.31 -15.18 9.62
N VAL A 200 -4.34 -13.91 10.06
CA VAL A 200 -5.60 -13.23 10.40
C VAL A 200 -6.52 -13.15 9.17
N LEU A 201 -5.98 -12.82 7.99
CA LEU A 201 -6.77 -12.79 6.75
C LEU A 201 -7.30 -14.17 6.36
N GLN A 202 -6.56 -15.25 6.64
CA GLN A 202 -6.95 -16.64 6.37
C GLN A 202 -7.96 -17.19 7.38
N GLY A 203 -8.29 -16.46 8.43
CA GLY A 203 -9.32 -16.81 9.40
C GLY A 203 -8.82 -17.24 10.78
N ASP A 204 -7.52 -17.06 11.05
CA ASP A 204 -7.01 -17.24 12.41
C ASP A 204 -7.63 -16.18 13.35
N ARG A 205 -7.67 -16.51 14.63
CA ARG A 205 -8.17 -15.58 15.65
C ARG A 205 -7.31 -14.33 15.67
N ALA A 206 -7.90 -13.21 15.28
CA ALA A 206 -7.30 -11.91 15.53
C ALA A 206 -7.40 -11.61 17.03
N ALA A 207 -6.28 -11.22 17.63
CA ALA A 207 -6.24 -10.86 19.03
C ALA A 207 -5.60 -9.47 19.22
N PHE A 208 -6.04 -8.78 20.24
CA PHE A 208 -5.47 -7.53 20.72
C PHE A 208 -5.25 -7.65 22.23
N GLY A 209 -4.01 -7.85 22.63
CA GLY A 209 -3.69 -8.36 23.96
C GLY A 209 -4.39 -9.71 24.17
N ASN A 210 -5.14 -9.82 25.26
CA ASN A 210 -5.90 -11.02 25.61
C ASN A 210 -7.33 -11.06 25.02
N THR A 211 -7.72 -10.04 24.23
CA THR A 211 -9.09 -9.92 23.71
C THR A 211 -9.15 -10.35 22.25
N SER A 212 -10.05 -11.27 21.93
CA SER A 212 -10.37 -11.62 20.54
C SER A 212 -11.15 -10.47 19.92
N ILE A 213 -10.75 -10.05 18.74
CA ILE A 213 -11.38 -8.96 17.96
C ILE A 213 -11.71 -9.43 16.55
N ALA A 214 -12.60 -8.72 15.86
CA ALA A 214 -12.91 -9.01 14.47
C ALA A 214 -11.70 -8.71 13.56
N LEU A 215 -11.58 -9.43 12.45
CA LEU A 215 -10.52 -9.26 11.46
C LEU A 215 -10.38 -7.78 11.03
N ALA A 216 -11.49 -7.15 10.64
CA ALA A 216 -11.47 -5.76 10.20
C ALA A 216 -11.02 -4.79 11.31
N ASP A 217 -11.38 -5.06 12.56
CA ASP A 217 -10.95 -4.25 13.71
C ASP A 217 -9.44 -4.40 13.94
N TRP A 218 -8.89 -5.60 13.75
CA TRP A 218 -7.45 -5.83 13.85
C TRP A 218 -6.68 -5.00 12.80
N PHE A 219 -7.10 -5.05 11.54
CA PHE A 219 -6.48 -4.24 10.49
C PHE A 219 -6.70 -2.74 10.67
N SER A 220 -7.87 -2.33 11.17
CA SER A 220 -8.15 -0.93 11.52
C SER A 220 -7.21 -0.44 12.61
N MET A 221 -6.99 -1.25 13.64
CA MET A 221 -6.06 -0.96 14.73
C MET A 221 -4.61 -0.90 14.24
N ALA A 222 -4.17 -1.87 13.44
CA ALA A 222 -2.84 -1.84 12.85
C ALA A 222 -2.62 -0.57 12.01
N SER A 223 -3.61 -0.16 11.21
CA SER A 223 -3.58 1.10 10.46
C SER A 223 -3.50 2.33 11.37
N PHE A 224 -4.21 2.33 12.49
CA PHE A 224 -4.12 3.38 13.50
C PHE A 224 -2.70 3.46 14.07
N LEU A 225 -2.10 2.34 14.46
CA LEU A 225 -0.74 2.28 14.98
C LEU A 225 0.31 2.74 13.97
N VAL A 226 0.19 2.36 12.69
CA VAL A 226 1.00 2.95 11.61
C VAL A 226 0.89 4.48 11.62
N GLY A 227 -0.31 5.02 11.80
CA GLY A 227 -0.54 6.46 11.93
C GLY A 227 0.18 7.06 13.14
N VAL A 228 0.17 6.38 14.30
CA VAL A 228 0.89 6.78 15.52
C VAL A 228 2.40 6.83 15.28
N MET A 229 2.99 5.77 14.71
CA MET A 229 4.43 5.70 14.40
C MET A 229 4.86 6.83 13.45
N ARG A 230 4.07 7.12 12.42
CA ARG A 230 4.31 8.24 11.50
C ARG A 230 4.25 9.60 12.19
N ARG A 231 3.39 9.78 13.20
CA ARG A 231 3.31 11.03 13.98
C ARG A 231 4.52 11.21 14.86
N ALA A 232 4.96 10.16 15.53
CA ALA A 232 6.19 10.17 16.32
C ALA A 232 7.41 10.52 15.45
N SER A 233 7.54 9.89 14.29
CA SER A 233 8.63 10.15 13.33
C SER A 233 8.70 11.60 12.85
N ARG A 234 7.55 12.28 12.73
CA ARG A 234 7.50 13.69 12.35
C ARG A 234 7.97 14.65 13.45
N ARG A 235 7.92 14.22 14.70
CA ARG A 235 8.29 15.02 15.87
C ARG A 235 9.09 14.17 16.85
N PRO A 236 10.35 13.87 16.53
CA PRO A 236 11.17 12.92 17.29
C PRO A 236 11.47 13.37 18.74
N THR A 237 11.27 14.64 19.05
CA THR A 237 11.41 15.21 20.41
C THR A 237 10.06 15.42 21.10
N SER A 238 8.98 14.78 20.62
CA SER A 238 7.67 14.90 21.25
C SER A 238 7.51 13.87 22.39
N PRO A 239 6.65 14.13 23.39
CA PRO A 239 6.33 13.16 24.42
C PRO A 239 5.92 11.79 23.88
N LEU A 240 5.23 11.75 22.74
CA LEU A 240 4.89 10.50 22.05
C LEU A 240 6.14 9.75 21.57
N ALA A 241 7.09 10.44 20.95
CA ALA A 241 8.31 9.84 20.46
C ALA A 241 9.19 9.34 21.63
N GLU A 242 9.33 10.13 22.68
CA GLU A 242 10.07 9.74 23.89
C GLU A 242 9.44 8.52 24.58
N ALA A 243 8.11 8.47 24.72
CA ALA A 243 7.41 7.32 25.26
C ALA A 243 7.63 6.05 24.41
N LEU A 244 7.56 6.16 23.08
CA LEU A 244 7.82 5.02 22.19
C LEU A 244 9.27 4.53 22.30
N LEU A 245 10.24 5.45 22.35
CA LEU A 245 11.65 5.10 22.54
C LEU A 245 11.90 4.40 23.90
N SER A 246 11.27 4.87 24.98
CA SER A 246 11.38 4.22 26.30
C SER A 246 10.81 2.81 26.31
N LEU A 247 9.87 2.51 25.44
CA LEU A 247 9.31 1.18 25.20
C LEU A 247 10.17 0.32 24.24
N GLY A 248 11.32 0.81 23.77
CA GLY A 248 12.15 0.13 22.79
C GLY A 248 11.56 0.10 21.37
N VAL A 249 10.53 0.91 21.10
CA VAL A 249 9.93 1.03 19.77
C VAL A 249 10.76 2.01 18.93
N PRO A 250 11.32 1.59 17.79
CA PRO A 250 12.17 2.44 16.98
C PRO A 250 11.36 3.59 16.34
N ILE A 251 11.90 4.80 16.42
CA ILE A 251 11.39 5.93 15.66
C ILE A 251 12.02 5.90 14.27
N VAL A 252 11.17 5.87 13.27
CA VAL A 252 11.62 5.82 11.87
C VAL A 252 12.22 7.18 11.50
N ASN A 253 13.55 7.25 11.44
CA ASN A 253 14.31 8.45 11.01
C ASN A 253 14.33 8.59 9.48
N SER A 254 13.23 8.28 8.80
CA SER A 254 13.17 8.55 7.38
C SER A 254 12.90 10.04 7.17
N ARG A 255 13.60 10.67 6.26
CA ARG A 255 13.14 11.89 5.60
C ARG A 255 11.84 11.51 4.90
N MET A 256 10.74 11.53 5.63
CA MET A 256 9.41 11.17 5.11
C MET A 256 9.17 12.01 3.87
N PRO A 257 9.16 11.42 2.66
CA PRO A 257 9.26 12.20 1.43
C PRO A 257 8.09 13.14 1.25
N ILE A 258 6.93 12.86 1.79
CA ILE A 258 5.77 13.77 1.69
C ILE A 258 4.84 13.56 2.88
N SER A 259 4.61 14.59 3.65
CA SER A 259 3.54 14.60 4.65
C SER A 259 2.21 14.40 3.94
N GLY A 260 1.50 13.31 4.24
CA GLY A 260 0.15 13.06 3.73
C GLY A 260 0.02 11.93 2.71
N LEU A 261 1.10 11.29 2.24
CA LEU A 261 0.97 10.06 1.44
C LEU A 261 0.30 8.95 2.26
N ALA A 262 -0.59 8.20 1.63
CA ALA A 262 -1.14 6.99 2.22
C ALA A 262 -0.03 5.95 2.42
N PHE A 263 -0.19 5.05 3.40
CA PHE A 263 0.75 3.97 3.67
C PHE A 263 0.98 3.09 2.44
N GLU A 264 -0.07 2.86 1.67
CA GLU A 264 -0.11 2.07 0.45
C GLU A 264 0.68 2.67 -0.73
N LEU A 265 1.19 3.89 -0.57
CA LEU A 265 2.02 4.59 -1.56
C LEU A 265 3.50 4.68 -1.14
N LEU A 266 3.84 4.18 0.04
CA LEU A 266 5.21 4.21 0.54
C LEU A 266 6.06 3.11 -0.11
N PRO A 267 7.36 3.34 -0.31
CA PRO A 267 8.30 2.30 -0.72
C PRO A 267 8.40 1.20 0.34
N ILE A 268 8.82 0.01 -0.09
CA ILE A 268 8.89 -1.17 0.76
C ILE A 268 9.76 -0.95 2.02
N SER A 269 10.86 -0.22 1.89
CA SER A 269 11.75 0.09 3.02
C SER A 269 11.07 0.91 4.10
N GLU A 270 10.29 1.93 3.73
CA GLU A 270 9.55 2.76 4.68
C GLU A 270 8.39 2.00 5.31
N ARG A 271 7.67 1.18 4.52
CA ARG A 271 6.61 0.31 5.05
C ARG A 271 7.18 -0.70 6.05
N GLY A 272 8.30 -1.34 5.71
CA GLY A 272 8.99 -2.28 6.58
C GLY A 272 9.39 -1.66 7.91
N ALA A 273 10.00 -0.46 7.89
CA ALA A 273 10.37 0.25 9.11
C ALA A 273 9.17 0.60 10.00
N LEU A 274 8.05 1.03 9.40
CA LEU A 274 6.81 1.32 10.13
C LEU A 274 6.18 0.05 10.72
N LEU A 275 6.17 -1.05 9.97
CA LEU A 275 5.63 -2.33 10.44
C LEU A 275 6.49 -2.93 11.56
N THR A 276 7.83 -2.78 11.50
CA THR A 276 8.73 -3.12 12.62
C THR A 276 8.34 -2.39 13.89
N ALA A 277 8.10 -1.08 13.80
CA ALA A 277 7.69 -0.29 14.96
C ALA A 277 6.31 -0.71 15.51
N VAL A 278 5.37 -1.01 14.61
CA VAL A 278 4.03 -1.51 14.97
C VAL A 278 4.11 -2.86 15.65
N GLU A 279 4.87 -3.81 15.11
CA GLU A 279 5.02 -5.16 15.67
C GLU A 279 5.63 -5.11 17.07
N ARG A 280 6.71 -4.34 17.26
CA ARG A 280 7.32 -4.16 18.58
C ARG A 280 6.34 -3.56 19.59
N PHE A 281 5.59 -2.55 19.18
CA PHE A 281 4.57 -1.93 20.04
C PHE A 281 3.46 -2.91 20.41
N MET A 282 2.99 -3.71 19.46
CA MET A 282 1.96 -4.73 19.71
C MET A 282 2.48 -5.84 20.63
N GLY A 283 3.74 -6.21 20.52
CA GLY A 283 4.39 -7.23 21.35
C GLY A 283 4.55 -6.85 22.82
N ILE A 284 4.61 -5.55 23.15
CA ILE A 284 4.69 -5.07 24.55
C ILE A 284 3.39 -5.33 25.31
N GLY A 285 2.27 -5.33 24.59
CA GLY A 285 0.95 -5.36 25.20
C GLY A 285 0.37 -3.96 25.43
N MET A 286 -0.92 -3.84 25.13
CA MET A 286 -1.58 -2.53 25.09
C MET A 286 -1.69 -1.85 26.45
N GLU A 287 -1.94 -2.59 27.51
CA GLU A 287 -2.06 -2.03 28.87
C GLU A 287 -0.75 -1.38 29.31
N GLU A 288 0.36 -2.07 29.15
CA GLU A 288 1.69 -1.57 29.49
C GLU A 288 2.05 -0.37 28.62
N ALA A 289 1.88 -0.49 27.29
CA ALA A 289 2.16 0.58 26.36
C ALA A 289 1.38 1.85 26.67
N PHE A 290 0.07 1.75 26.95
CA PHE A 290 -0.74 2.90 27.32
C PHE A 290 -0.40 3.47 28.69
N SER A 291 0.03 2.64 29.64
CA SER A 291 0.53 3.12 30.95
C SER A 291 1.75 4.03 30.77
N VAL A 292 2.67 3.66 29.90
CA VAL A 292 3.83 4.50 29.56
C VAL A 292 3.39 5.78 28.84
N LEU A 293 2.46 5.70 27.88
CA LEU A 293 1.93 6.91 27.21
C LEU A 293 1.32 7.89 28.22
N VAL A 294 0.62 7.40 29.23
CA VAL A 294 0.08 8.21 30.34
C VAL A 294 1.19 8.85 31.16
N ALA A 295 2.22 8.07 31.56
CA ALA A 295 3.37 8.54 32.33
C ALA A 295 4.15 9.67 31.61
N PHE A 296 4.28 9.59 30.30
CA PHE A 296 4.87 10.65 29.46
C PHE A 296 3.90 11.79 29.13
N ASN A 297 2.70 11.81 29.73
CA ASN A 297 1.68 12.83 29.48
C ASN A 297 1.33 13.01 28.00
N VAL A 298 1.30 11.89 27.26
CA VAL A 298 0.91 11.90 25.84
C VAL A 298 -0.57 12.23 25.73
N LYS A 299 -0.86 13.27 24.95
CA LYS A 299 -2.24 13.70 24.73
C LYS A 299 -2.91 12.89 23.61
N THR A 300 -4.22 12.67 23.72
CA THR A 300 -5.02 11.97 22.70
C THR A 300 -4.82 12.58 21.30
N SER A 301 -4.71 13.91 21.19
CA SER A 301 -4.45 14.60 19.91
C SER A 301 -3.10 14.30 19.28
N ALA A 302 -2.14 13.76 20.03
CA ALA A 302 -0.86 13.32 19.51
C ALA A 302 -0.98 11.95 18.80
N LEU A 303 -1.96 11.13 19.17
CA LEU A 303 -2.15 9.78 18.60
C LEU A 303 -2.95 9.81 17.29
N PHE A 304 -3.96 10.66 17.17
CA PHE A 304 -4.80 10.71 15.97
C PHE A 304 -5.44 12.10 15.75
N ASP A 305 -5.95 12.29 14.53
CA ASP A 305 -6.72 13.49 14.19
C ASP A 305 -8.11 13.40 14.86
N PRO A 306 -8.53 14.38 15.66
CA PRO A 306 -9.85 14.40 16.31
C PRO A 306 -11.04 14.28 15.35
N ARG A 307 -10.82 14.54 14.06
CA ARG A 307 -11.84 14.38 13.02
C ARG A 307 -12.05 12.94 12.57
N LYS A 308 -11.18 12.02 12.98
CA LYS A 308 -11.27 10.59 12.65
C LYS A 308 -11.68 9.81 13.89
N SER A 309 -12.61 8.89 13.73
CA SER A 309 -12.96 7.96 14.81
C SER A 309 -11.79 6.98 15.01
N PRO A 310 -11.32 6.82 16.25
CA PRO A 310 -10.34 5.78 16.57
C PRO A 310 -10.99 4.39 16.51
N PRO A 311 -10.19 3.31 16.39
CA PRO A 311 -10.69 1.96 16.47
C PRO A 311 -11.43 1.72 17.79
N VAL A 312 -12.57 1.03 17.72
CA VAL A 312 -13.45 0.80 18.89
C VAL A 312 -12.68 0.07 20.01
N ALA A 313 -11.86 -0.89 19.66
CA ALA A 313 -11.04 -1.64 20.61
C ALA A 313 -10.07 -0.77 21.44
N LEU A 314 -9.70 0.42 20.96
CA LEU A 314 -8.81 1.34 21.65
C LEU A 314 -9.53 2.38 22.53
N LEU A 315 -10.84 2.52 22.42
CA LEU A 315 -11.58 3.55 23.14
C LEU A 315 -11.37 3.50 24.67
N PRO A 316 -11.39 2.32 25.34
CA PRO A 316 -11.15 2.25 26.79
C PRO A 316 -9.77 2.73 27.19
N LEU A 317 -8.76 2.46 26.35
CA LEU A 317 -7.37 2.86 26.60
C LEU A 317 -7.15 4.34 26.31
N LEU A 318 -7.75 4.86 25.24
CA LEU A 318 -7.66 6.25 24.86
C LEU A 318 -8.33 7.17 25.87
N SER A 319 -9.39 6.73 26.57
CA SER A 319 -10.05 7.50 27.64
C SER A 319 -9.15 7.76 28.85
N ARG A 320 -8.09 6.98 29.03
CA ARG A 320 -7.10 7.17 30.10
C ARG A 320 -6.09 8.29 29.83
N LEU A 321 -5.99 8.72 28.57
CA LEU A 321 -5.09 9.81 28.18
C LEU A 321 -5.73 11.16 28.41
N SER A 322 -4.91 12.15 28.78
CA SER A 322 -5.40 13.52 28.99
C SER A 322 -5.99 14.10 27.70
N HIS A 323 -7.22 14.57 27.81
CA HIS A 323 -7.86 15.33 26.76
C HIS A 323 -7.47 16.80 26.91
N HIS A 324 -7.07 17.45 25.83
CA HIS A 324 -7.15 18.91 25.81
C HIS A 324 -8.65 19.25 25.74
N PRO A 325 -9.23 19.98 26.72
CA PRO A 325 -10.50 20.59 26.46
C PRO A 325 -10.30 21.44 25.22
N HIS A 326 -11.04 21.11 24.15
CA HIS A 326 -11.11 22.02 23.02
C HIS A 326 -11.62 23.34 23.56
N GLY A 327 -10.73 24.35 23.67
CA GLY A 327 -11.18 25.70 23.83
C GLY A 327 -12.23 25.98 22.76
N PRO A 328 -13.24 26.78 23.03
CA PRO A 328 -14.32 27.00 22.10
C PRO A 328 -13.74 27.24 20.75
N HIS A 329 -14.06 26.34 19.79
CA HIS A 329 -13.61 26.49 18.42
C HIS A 329 -13.91 27.93 18.05
N ARG A 330 -12.88 28.78 17.96
CA ARG A 330 -13.01 29.96 17.12
C ARG A 330 -13.51 29.39 15.81
N ARG A 331 -14.83 29.51 15.58
CA ARG A 331 -15.40 29.29 14.26
C ARG A 331 -14.45 30.03 13.33
N ARG A 332 -13.59 29.27 12.61
CA ARG A 332 -12.97 29.86 11.44
C ARG A 332 -14.18 30.35 10.68
N VAL A 333 -14.39 31.67 10.70
CA VAL A 333 -15.31 32.34 9.81
C VAL A 333 -15.00 31.68 8.46
N GLN A 334 -15.95 30.92 7.93
CA GLN A 334 -15.79 30.32 6.61
C GLN A 334 -15.32 31.48 5.75
N PRO A 335 -14.15 31.40 5.11
CA PRO A 335 -13.73 32.47 4.26
C PRO A 335 -14.85 32.64 3.27
N ASP A 336 -15.39 33.86 3.25
CA ASP A 336 -16.44 34.28 2.35
C ASP A 336 -16.12 33.67 0.98
N HIS A 337 -16.98 32.81 0.44
CA HIS A 337 -16.75 32.07 -0.81
C HIS A 337 -16.73 33.00 -2.03
N ARG A 338 -16.35 34.25 -1.85
CA ARG A 338 -16.05 35.14 -2.95
C ARG A 338 -14.80 34.60 -3.68
N PRO A 339 -14.89 34.39 -4.98
CA PRO A 339 -13.74 33.91 -5.74
C PRO A 339 -12.57 34.83 -5.49
N THR A 340 -11.43 34.24 -5.11
CA THR A 340 -10.19 34.97 -4.86
C THR A 340 -9.80 35.74 -6.13
N SER A 341 -9.59 37.05 -6.04
CA SER A 341 -9.26 37.86 -7.20
C SER A 341 -8.03 37.29 -7.94
N GLU A 342 -8.01 37.36 -9.25
CA GLU A 342 -6.89 36.88 -10.09
C GLU A 342 -5.54 37.43 -9.60
N ARG A 343 -5.51 38.68 -9.13
CA ARG A 343 -4.33 39.33 -8.55
C ARG A 343 -3.86 38.60 -7.28
N ALA A 344 -4.78 38.16 -6.40
CA ALA A 344 -4.45 37.44 -5.17
C ALA A 344 -3.95 36.01 -5.48
N VAL A 345 -4.53 35.35 -6.49
CA VAL A 345 -4.04 34.05 -6.97
C VAL A 345 -2.63 34.17 -7.56
N ARG A 346 -2.39 35.16 -8.42
CA ARG A 346 -1.05 35.42 -8.98
C ARG A 346 -0.02 35.74 -7.90
N ALA A 347 -0.37 36.51 -6.88
CA ALA A 347 0.52 36.83 -5.77
C ALA A 347 0.84 35.60 -4.91
N SER A 348 -0.13 34.71 -4.69
CA SER A 348 0.07 33.44 -3.97
C SER A 348 0.95 32.47 -4.77
N TRP A 349 0.76 32.42 -6.07
CA TRP A 349 1.58 31.64 -7.00
C TRP A 349 3.02 32.11 -7.06
N ALA A 350 3.24 33.43 -7.09
CA ALA A 350 4.57 34.01 -7.04
C ALA A 350 5.31 33.74 -5.72
N ARG A 351 4.59 33.70 -4.58
CA ARG A 351 5.13 33.32 -3.28
C ARG A 351 5.51 31.84 -3.24
N LEU A 352 4.68 30.97 -3.77
CA LEU A 352 4.94 29.53 -3.86
C LEU A 352 6.19 29.25 -4.73
N LYS A 353 6.28 29.87 -5.91
CA LYS A 353 7.45 29.76 -6.79
C LYS A 353 8.75 30.23 -6.13
N ARG A 354 8.72 31.30 -5.32
CA ARG A 354 9.89 31.77 -4.56
C ARG A 354 10.32 30.75 -3.49
N ARG A 355 9.39 30.14 -2.78
CA ARG A 355 9.69 29.09 -1.80
C ARG A 355 10.30 27.85 -2.45
N MET A 356 9.76 27.42 -3.58
CA MET A 356 10.31 26.29 -4.35
C MET A 356 11.72 26.55 -4.93
N LYS A 357 12.08 27.82 -5.18
CA LYS A 357 13.42 28.20 -5.63
C LYS A 357 14.42 28.43 -4.48
N ALA A 358 13.93 28.64 -3.26
CA ALA A 358 14.75 28.91 -2.09
C ALA A 358 15.13 27.63 -1.30
N GLU A 359 14.62 26.46 -1.68
CA GLU A 359 15.09 25.18 -1.16
C GLU A 359 16.34 24.77 -1.96
N PRO A 360 17.55 24.78 -1.36
CA PRO A 360 18.74 24.33 -2.05
C PRO A 360 18.62 22.82 -2.31
N THR A 361 18.83 22.46 -3.57
CA THR A 361 19.13 21.08 -3.96
C THR A 361 20.45 20.67 -3.32
N SER A 362 20.40 19.98 -2.21
CA SER A 362 21.53 19.28 -1.60
C SER A 362 21.35 17.77 -1.77
#